data_9cd98569940034ad378f5f3770e9f80f
#
_entry.id   9cd98569940034ad378f5f3770e9f80f
#
_cell.length_a   1.000
_cell.length_b   1.000
_cell.length_c   1.000
_cell.angle_alpha   90.00
_cell.angle_beta   90.00
_cell.angle_gamma   90.00
#
_symmetry.space_group_name_H-M   'P 1'
#
loop_
_entity.id
_entity.type
_entity.pdbx_description
1 polymer ?
#
loop_
_entity_poly.entity_id
_entity_poly.type
_entity_poly.pdbx_seq_one_letter_code
_entity_poly.pdbx_strand_id
1 'polypeptide(L)'
;MIAMRRDVHGILLLDKPLGVSSAGAVARVKYLYQARKAGHTGSLDPLASGALPVCLGEATKFGAHLLDADKTYRVTARLGERTASADLESPVIETQALPALSAAAIEAALAAFPREYAQVPPMHSALKQDGKPLYEYARAGITREREARLIRIHELRLLDWTAPDLHFDVRCSKGAHIRVLAEDLAARLGTIAHLTGLRRLGVAPFDAEPLWTLEALEALSAPALAAALLPVDAALRGWRRLDLPAGGVEAFRQGQTVATADDEPGTVRIYAEGLGFLGLGEIRPAGRLVPLRLISAVANRA
;
A
#
# COMPACT_ATOMS: atom_id res chain seq x y z
N MET A 1 8.77 7.05 -33.20
CA MET A 1 9.71 6.02 -32.69
C MET A 1 9.16 5.50 -31.37
N ILE A 2 8.89 4.20 -31.27
CA ILE A 2 8.49 3.56 -30.00
C ILE A 2 9.75 3.55 -29.13
N ALA A 3 9.76 4.32 -28.03
CA ALA A 3 10.88 4.36 -27.11
C ALA A 3 11.17 2.93 -26.60
N MET A 4 12.41 2.49 -26.75
CA MET A 4 12.85 1.16 -26.35
C MET A 4 12.74 1.03 -24.83
N ARG A 5 11.88 0.12 -24.35
CA ARG A 5 11.69 -0.11 -22.91
C ARG A 5 12.94 -0.68 -22.26
N ARG A 6 13.30 -0.15 -21.11
CA ARG A 6 14.52 -0.46 -20.37
C ARG A 6 14.25 -1.41 -19.21
N ASP A 7 15.26 -2.15 -18.82
CA ASP A 7 15.25 -2.95 -17.58
C ASP A 7 15.62 -2.02 -16.41
N VAL A 8 14.59 -1.40 -15.84
CA VAL A 8 14.69 -0.52 -14.67
C VAL A 8 14.14 -1.26 -13.47
N HIS A 9 14.88 -1.25 -12.35
CA HIS A 9 14.55 -2.01 -11.15
C HIS A 9 14.63 -1.11 -9.92
N GLY A 10 13.65 -1.21 -9.04
CA GLY A 10 13.60 -0.44 -7.79
C GLY A 10 12.18 -0.10 -7.39
N ILE A 11 12.04 0.64 -6.30
CA ILE A 11 10.77 1.08 -5.74
C ILE A 11 10.74 2.60 -5.74
N LEU A 12 9.75 3.20 -6.38
CA LEU A 12 9.46 4.62 -6.30
C LEU A 12 8.37 4.86 -5.26
N LEU A 13 8.59 5.79 -4.36
CA LEU A 13 7.56 6.26 -3.43
C LEU A 13 6.86 7.47 -4.06
N LEU A 14 5.77 7.20 -4.76
CA LEU A 14 5.01 8.23 -5.45
C LEU A 14 4.03 8.92 -4.50
N ASP A 15 3.98 10.26 -4.52
CA ASP A 15 2.85 11.04 -4.04
C ASP A 15 1.77 11.04 -5.13
N LYS A 16 0.81 10.12 -5.04
CA LYS A 16 -0.27 10.05 -6.02
C LYS A 16 -1.13 11.31 -5.97
N PRO A 17 -1.24 12.07 -7.05
CA PRO A 17 -2.10 13.25 -7.06
C PRO A 17 -3.58 12.87 -6.95
N LEU A 18 -4.39 13.83 -6.50
CA LEU A 18 -5.84 13.74 -6.51
C LEU A 18 -6.37 13.65 -7.95
N GLY A 19 -7.49 12.97 -8.15
CA GLY A 19 -8.16 12.85 -9.44
C GLY A 19 -7.57 11.80 -10.39
N VAL A 20 -6.41 11.22 -10.06
CA VAL A 20 -5.75 10.21 -10.90
C VAL A 20 -5.93 8.82 -10.29
N SER A 21 -6.29 7.82 -11.08
CA SER A 21 -6.35 6.42 -10.61
C SER A 21 -4.95 5.87 -10.33
N SER A 22 -4.84 4.90 -9.42
CA SER A 22 -3.55 4.23 -9.14
C SER A 22 -2.93 3.60 -10.40
N ALA A 23 -3.74 3.01 -11.28
CA ALA A 23 -3.27 2.46 -12.55
C ALA A 23 -2.75 3.55 -13.50
N GLY A 24 -3.44 4.70 -13.58
CA GLY A 24 -2.99 5.87 -14.35
C GLY A 24 -1.66 6.44 -13.84
N ALA A 25 -1.52 6.55 -12.52
CA ALA A 25 -0.29 7.00 -11.89
C ALA A 25 0.89 6.04 -12.19
N VAL A 26 0.67 4.72 -12.07
CA VAL A 26 1.68 3.71 -12.44
C VAL A 26 2.05 3.79 -13.91
N ALA A 27 1.07 4.00 -14.81
CA ALA A 27 1.35 4.13 -16.25
C ALA A 27 2.24 5.34 -16.54
N ARG A 28 2.03 6.47 -15.84
CA ARG A 28 2.86 7.68 -15.95
C ARG A 28 4.30 7.43 -15.47
N VAL A 29 4.46 6.83 -14.29
CA VAL A 29 5.78 6.44 -13.77
C VAL A 29 6.48 5.48 -14.72
N LYS A 30 5.77 4.44 -15.19
CA LYS A 30 6.31 3.48 -16.16
C LYS A 30 6.81 4.15 -17.44
N TYR A 31 6.09 5.17 -17.91
CA TYR A 31 6.48 5.96 -19.08
C TYR A 31 7.74 6.79 -18.81
N LEU A 32 7.79 7.53 -17.69
CA LEU A 32 8.95 8.37 -17.31
C LEU A 32 10.24 7.55 -17.22
N TYR A 33 10.18 6.39 -16.58
CA TYR A 33 11.31 5.49 -16.45
C TYR A 33 11.57 4.61 -17.68
N GLN A 34 10.67 4.64 -18.68
CA GLN A 34 10.70 3.72 -19.83
C GLN A 34 10.76 2.24 -19.38
N ALA A 35 10.19 1.93 -18.23
CA ALA A 35 10.29 0.62 -17.60
C ALA A 35 9.48 -0.45 -18.37
N ARG A 36 10.02 -1.66 -18.50
CA ARG A 36 9.30 -2.82 -19.08
C ARG A 36 8.14 -3.26 -18.19
N LYS A 37 8.34 -3.25 -16.87
CA LYS A 37 7.38 -3.74 -15.88
C LYS A 37 7.21 -2.74 -14.75
N ALA A 38 5.97 -2.48 -14.36
CA ALA A 38 5.62 -1.66 -13.21
C ALA A 38 4.34 -2.17 -12.55
N GLY A 39 4.18 -1.94 -11.26
CA GLY A 39 2.96 -2.24 -10.50
C GLY A 39 2.95 -1.49 -9.18
N HIS A 40 1.77 -1.20 -8.63
CA HIS A 40 1.63 -0.60 -7.30
C HIS A 40 1.34 -1.65 -6.22
N THR A 41 1.50 -1.26 -4.97
CA THR A 41 1.33 -2.11 -3.79
C THR A 41 0.18 -1.63 -2.91
N GLY A 42 -1.00 -1.64 -3.44
CA GLY A 42 -2.24 -1.20 -2.79
C GLY A 42 -2.85 0.02 -3.46
N SER A 43 -4.05 -0.16 -3.98
CA SER A 43 -4.78 0.88 -4.70
C SER A 43 -5.14 2.06 -3.77
N LEU A 44 -5.19 3.24 -4.36
CA LEU A 44 -5.85 4.42 -3.85
C LEU A 44 -6.96 4.81 -4.85
N ASP A 45 -8.11 5.19 -4.33
CA ASP A 45 -9.21 5.70 -5.14
C ASP A 45 -8.79 7.00 -5.85
N PRO A 46 -9.44 7.41 -6.95
CA PRO A 46 -9.12 8.67 -7.62
C PRO A 46 -9.19 9.88 -6.69
N LEU A 47 -10.16 9.91 -5.77
CA LEU A 47 -10.34 10.97 -4.77
C LEU A 47 -9.43 10.85 -3.54
N ALA A 48 -8.54 9.86 -3.51
CA ALA A 48 -7.50 9.75 -2.49
C ALA A 48 -6.14 10.16 -3.07
N SER A 49 -5.28 10.77 -2.24
CA SER A 49 -3.91 11.16 -2.59
C SER A 49 -2.86 10.49 -1.69
N GLY A 50 -1.59 10.73 -1.97
CA GLY A 50 -0.49 10.36 -1.07
C GLY A 50 0.25 9.09 -1.46
N ALA A 51 0.89 8.45 -0.48
CA ALA A 51 1.88 7.41 -0.65
C ALA A 51 1.39 6.22 -1.48
N LEU A 52 1.94 6.06 -2.68
CA LEU A 52 1.71 4.94 -3.58
C LEU A 52 3.06 4.34 -3.98
N PRO A 53 3.56 3.32 -3.27
CA PRO A 53 4.77 2.65 -3.70
C PRO A 53 4.58 1.97 -5.06
N VAL A 54 5.43 2.32 -6.03
CA VAL A 54 5.44 1.78 -7.38
C VAL A 54 6.70 0.93 -7.55
N CYS A 55 6.51 -0.37 -7.72
CA CYS A 55 7.60 -1.31 -7.99
C CYS A 55 7.89 -1.36 -9.48
N LEU A 56 9.17 -1.23 -9.86
CA LEU A 56 9.67 -1.35 -11.23
C LEU A 56 10.52 -2.61 -11.38
N GLY A 57 10.36 -3.31 -12.50
CA GLY A 57 11.14 -4.48 -12.86
C GLY A 57 11.15 -5.58 -11.79
N GLU A 58 12.33 -5.95 -11.30
CA GLU A 58 12.52 -7.01 -10.30
C GLU A 58 11.81 -6.71 -8.97
N ALA A 59 11.68 -5.44 -8.57
CA ALA A 59 10.99 -5.08 -7.34
C ALA A 59 9.50 -5.53 -7.33
N THR A 60 8.89 -5.74 -8.49
CA THR A 60 7.52 -6.28 -8.58
C THR A 60 7.40 -7.70 -8.02
N LYS A 61 8.49 -8.44 -7.90
CA LYS A 61 8.51 -9.79 -7.30
C LYS A 61 8.26 -9.75 -5.79
N PHE A 62 8.51 -8.60 -5.15
CA PHE A 62 8.43 -8.41 -3.70
C PHE A 62 7.27 -7.49 -3.28
N GLY A 63 6.51 -6.97 -4.23
CA GLY A 63 5.40 -6.04 -3.98
C GLY A 63 4.29 -6.61 -3.09
N ALA A 64 4.12 -7.94 -3.02
CA ALA A 64 3.15 -8.58 -2.15
C ALA A 64 3.38 -8.24 -0.66
N HIS A 65 4.64 -8.10 -0.23
CA HIS A 65 4.98 -7.75 1.15
C HIS A 65 4.51 -6.34 1.53
N LEU A 66 4.50 -5.40 0.58
CA LEU A 66 3.94 -4.05 0.78
C LEU A 66 2.40 -4.03 0.72
N LEU A 67 1.78 -4.96 -0.02
CA LEU A 67 0.31 -5.12 0.03
C LEU A 67 -0.15 -5.48 1.44
N ASP A 68 0.62 -6.30 2.13
CA ASP A 68 0.33 -6.78 3.48
C ASP A 68 0.76 -5.82 4.60
N ALA A 69 1.51 -4.79 4.28
CA ALA A 69 2.02 -3.81 5.23
C ALA A 69 0.91 -2.92 5.83
N ASP A 70 1.17 -2.37 7.01
CA ASP A 70 0.33 -1.33 7.63
C ASP A 70 0.34 -0.05 6.81
N LYS A 71 -0.73 0.73 6.91
CA LYS A 71 -0.90 2.02 6.24
C LYS A 71 -1.36 3.08 7.22
N THR A 72 -0.90 4.31 7.00
CA THR A 72 -1.31 5.48 7.77
C THR A 72 -2.05 6.45 6.86
N TYR A 73 -3.21 6.92 7.31
CA TYR A 73 -4.05 7.84 6.54
C TYR A 73 -4.41 9.07 7.35
N ARG A 74 -4.51 10.19 6.66
CA ARG A 74 -5.22 11.40 7.11
C ARG A 74 -6.57 11.43 6.44
N VAL A 75 -7.61 11.69 7.24
CA VAL A 75 -9.00 11.54 6.85
C VAL A 75 -9.75 12.81 7.17
N THR A 76 -10.58 13.25 6.23
CA THR A 76 -11.65 14.22 6.46
C THR A 76 -12.96 13.53 6.19
N ALA A 77 -13.81 13.44 7.21
CA ALA A 77 -15.14 12.87 7.12
C ALA A 77 -16.18 13.96 7.40
N ARG A 78 -17.15 14.12 6.51
CA ARG A 78 -18.32 14.98 6.72
C ARG A 78 -19.40 14.19 7.44
N LEU A 79 -19.75 14.65 8.63
CA LEU A 79 -20.82 14.07 9.42
C LEU A 79 -22.18 14.65 9.00
N GLY A 80 -23.24 13.87 9.18
CA GLY A 80 -24.62 14.26 8.89
C GLY A 80 -25.05 14.02 7.43
N GLU A 81 -24.16 13.54 6.58
CA GLU A 81 -24.44 13.23 5.19
C GLU A 81 -23.87 11.85 4.80
N ARG A 82 -24.59 11.12 3.96
CA ARG A 82 -24.14 9.84 3.40
C ARG A 82 -24.26 9.84 1.90
N THR A 83 -23.28 9.25 1.21
CA THR A 83 -23.29 9.02 -0.23
C THR A 83 -23.26 7.51 -0.53
N ALA A 84 -23.64 7.09 -1.73
CA ALA A 84 -23.66 5.67 -2.09
C ALA A 84 -22.26 5.04 -2.14
N SER A 85 -21.22 5.81 -2.44
CA SER A 85 -19.81 5.38 -2.48
C SER A 85 -19.08 5.57 -1.15
N ALA A 86 -19.73 6.23 -0.17
CA ALA A 86 -19.14 6.70 1.09
C ALA A 86 -17.98 7.70 0.89
N ASP A 87 -17.95 8.39 -0.27
CA ASP A 87 -17.04 9.47 -0.63
C ASP A 87 -17.70 10.45 -1.63
N LEU A 88 -16.94 11.37 -2.23
CA LEU A 88 -17.43 12.38 -3.18
C LEU A 88 -17.67 11.84 -4.62
N GLU A 89 -17.47 10.54 -4.90
CA GLU A 89 -17.74 9.98 -6.26
C GLU A 89 -19.24 9.92 -6.57
N SER A 90 -20.10 9.85 -5.55
CA SER A 90 -21.55 9.78 -5.71
C SER A 90 -22.27 10.90 -4.97
N PRO A 91 -23.49 11.27 -5.41
CA PRO A 91 -24.27 12.31 -4.73
C PRO A 91 -24.69 11.88 -3.32
N VAL A 92 -25.02 12.88 -2.49
CA VAL A 92 -25.63 12.66 -1.18
C VAL A 92 -26.99 11.98 -1.38
N ILE A 93 -27.20 10.88 -0.66
CA ILE A 93 -28.43 10.08 -0.69
C ILE A 93 -29.21 10.14 0.62
N GLU A 94 -28.59 10.61 1.70
CA GLU A 94 -29.21 10.75 2.99
C GLU A 94 -28.57 11.89 3.78
N THR A 95 -29.40 12.64 4.51
CA THR A 95 -28.99 13.70 5.44
C THR A 95 -29.61 13.46 6.80
N GLN A 96 -28.85 13.71 7.86
CA GLN A 96 -29.27 13.57 9.24
C GLN A 96 -28.80 14.78 10.04
N ALA A 97 -29.63 15.32 10.92
CA ALA A 97 -29.22 16.36 11.83
C ALA A 97 -28.06 15.86 12.71
N LEU A 98 -27.05 16.72 12.90
CA LEU A 98 -25.92 16.38 13.77
C LEU A 98 -26.35 16.43 15.23
N PRO A 99 -26.01 15.42 16.05
CA PRO A 99 -26.13 15.52 17.51
C PRO A 99 -25.14 16.60 18.02
N ALA A 100 -25.36 17.06 19.23
CA ALA A 100 -24.44 17.99 19.89
C ALA A 100 -23.12 17.24 20.21
N LEU A 101 -22.12 17.40 19.39
CA LEU A 101 -20.80 16.78 19.53
C LEU A 101 -19.78 17.80 20.05
N SER A 102 -19.06 17.43 21.10
CA SER A 102 -17.85 18.13 21.55
C SER A 102 -16.60 17.39 21.12
N ALA A 103 -15.46 18.09 21.04
CA ALA A 103 -14.16 17.43 20.76
C ALA A 103 -13.88 16.30 21.76
N ALA A 104 -14.18 16.51 23.06
CA ALA A 104 -14.00 15.48 24.07
C ALA A 104 -14.88 14.23 23.84
N ALA A 105 -16.11 14.39 23.37
CA ALA A 105 -16.99 13.26 23.04
C ALA A 105 -16.45 12.48 21.83
N ILE A 106 -15.91 13.17 20.83
CA ILE A 106 -15.28 12.56 19.65
C ILE A 106 -14.00 11.82 20.05
N GLU A 107 -13.13 12.44 20.86
CA GLU A 107 -11.91 11.78 21.37
C GLU A 107 -12.25 10.51 22.15
N ALA A 108 -13.28 10.56 23.00
CA ALA A 108 -13.75 9.39 23.73
C ALA A 108 -14.24 8.26 22.78
N ALA A 109 -14.98 8.62 21.72
CA ALA A 109 -15.45 7.66 20.71
C ALA A 109 -14.28 7.03 19.92
N LEU A 110 -13.26 7.83 19.54
CA LEU A 110 -12.05 7.34 18.90
C LEU A 110 -11.26 6.39 19.82
N ALA A 111 -11.11 6.76 21.09
CA ALA A 111 -10.40 5.94 22.08
C ALA A 111 -11.13 4.61 22.38
N ALA A 112 -12.47 4.63 22.36
CA ALA A 112 -13.33 3.47 22.56
C ALA A 112 -13.53 2.63 21.29
N PHE A 113 -13.00 3.07 20.14
CA PHE A 113 -13.13 2.31 18.89
C PHE A 113 -12.35 0.97 19.00
N PRO A 114 -12.94 -0.16 18.56
CA PRO A 114 -12.30 -1.46 18.72
C PRO A 114 -10.98 -1.54 17.95
N ARG A 115 -9.95 -2.06 18.62
CA ARG A 115 -8.64 -2.28 18.00
C ARG A 115 -8.65 -3.36 16.91
N GLU A 116 -9.55 -4.31 17.02
CA GLU A 116 -9.82 -5.34 16.00
C GLU A 116 -11.33 -5.45 15.82
N TYR A 117 -11.78 -5.46 14.57
CA TYR A 117 -13.18 -5.71 14.26
C TYR A 117 -13.36 -6.27 12.84
N ALA A 118 -14.49 -6.93 12.63
CA ALA A 118 -14.87 -7.46 11.34
C ALA A 118 -15.50 -6.36 10.48
N GLN A 119 -14.85 -5.97 9.40
CA GLN A 119 -15.32 -4.96 8.47
C GLN A 119 -15.81 -5.61 7.17
N VAL A 120 -17.02 -5.28 6.75
CA VAL A 120 -17.55 -5.70 5.44
C VAL A 120 -17.01 -4.74 4.37
N PRO A 121 -16.23 -5.23 3.38
CA PRO A 121 -15.72 -4.37 2.32
C PRO A 121 -16.84 -3.67 1.53
N PRO A 122 -16.65 -2.42 1.08
CA PRO A 122 -17.69 -1.72 0.32
C PRO A 122 -17.83 -2.31 -1.10
N MET A 123 -19.00 -2.14 -1.71
CA MET A 123 -19.23 -2.52 -3.11
C MET A 123 -18.33 -1.72 -4.07
N HIS A 124 -18.06 -0.47 -3.77
CA HIS A 124 -17.12 0.39 -4.50
C HIS A 124 -15.67 0.07 -4.13
N SER A 125 -15.21 -1.17 -4.42
CA SER A 125 -13.85 -1.61 -4.14
C SER A 125 -13.24 -2.40 -5.30
N ALA A 126 -11.90 -2.48 -5.35
CA ALA A 126 -11.15 -3.27 -6.33
C ALA A 126 -11.08 -4.77 -5.99
N LEU A 127 -11.74 -5.21 -4.91
CA LEU A 127 -11.85 -6.64 -4.58
C LEU A 127 -12.58 -7.37 -5.70
N LYS A 128 -12.04 -8.53 -6.08
CA LYS A 128 -12.62 -9.33 -7.16
C LYS A 128 -13.52 -10.43 -6.62
N GLN A 129 -14.67 -10.58 -7.27
CA GLN A 129 -15.57 -11.70 -7.12
C GLN A 129 -15.92 -12.21 -8.54
N ASP A 130 -15.85 -13.51 -8.76
CA ASP A 130 -16.04 -14.11 -10.09
C ASP A 130 -15.18 -13.48 -11.20
N GLY A 131 -13.93 -13.10 -10.85
CA GLY A 131 -12.97 -12.49 -11.78
C GLY A 131 -13.16 -10.99 -12.06
N LYS A 132 -14.28 -10.39 -11.62
CA LYS A 132 -14.61 -8.97 -11.83
C LYS A 132 -14.47 -8.17 -10.52
N PRO A 133 -13.96 -6.92 -10.56
CA PRO A 133 -13.95 -6.04 -9.38
C PRO A 133 -15.36 -5.70 -8.90
N LEU A 134 -15.54 -5.56 -7.59
CA LEU A 134 -16.86 -5.24 -6.99
C LEU A 134 -17.41 -3.90 -7.49
N TYR A 135 -16.56 -2.91 -7.76
CA TYR A 135 -17.02 -1.61 -8.27
C TYR A 135 -17.73 -1.72 -9.65
N GLU A 136 -17.41 -2.72 -10.48
CA GLU A 136 -18.11 -2.96 -11.75
C GLU A 136 -19.53 -3.44 -11.51
N TYR A 137 -19.74 -4.31 -10.52
CA TYR A 137 -21.07 -4.72 -10.09
C TYR A 137 -21.87 -3.56 -9.50
N ALA A 138 -21.21 -2.74 -8.65
CA ALA A 138 -21.85 -1.55 -8.07
C ALA A 138 -22.35 -0.57 -9.14
N ARG A 139 -21.54 -0.29 -10.16
CA ARG A 139 -21.91 0.57 -11.30
C ARG A 139 -23.06 -0.01 -12.14
N ALA A 140 -23.19 -1.33 -12.17
CA ALA A 140 -24.31 -2.02 -12.81
C ALA A 140 -25.55 -2.13 -11.92
N GLY A 141 -25.56 -1.53 -10.72
CA GLY A 141 -26.67 -1.62 -9.75
C GLY A 141 -26.80 -2.99 -9.09
N ILE A 142 -25.79 -3.86 -9.21
CA ILE A 142 -25.80 -5.22 -8.68
C ILE A 142 -25.09 -5.22 -7.32
N THR A 143 -25.81 -5.62 -6.27
CA THR A 143 -25.22 -5.86 -4.95
C THR A 143 -24.76 -7.32 -4.86
N ARG A 144 -23.55 -7.53 -4.33
CA ARG A 144 -23.00 -8.86 -4.04
C ARG A 144 -22.81 -9.03 -2.54
N GLU A 145 -23.02 -10.22 -2.05
CA GLU A 145 -22.66 -10.58 -0.68
C GLU A 145 -21.13 -10.55 -0.52
N ARG A 146 -20.67 -10.02 0.59
CA ARG A 146 -19.24 -9.86 0.91
C ARG A 146 -19.00 -10.35 2.31
N GLU A 147 -17.99 -11.19 2.43
CA GLU A 147 -17.54 -11.66 3.74
C GLU A 147 -16.85 -10.55 4.51
N ALA A 148 -17.15 -10.43 5.78
CA ALA A 148 -16.44 -9.54 6.67
C ALA A 148 -14.98 -9.99 6.83
N ARG A 149 -14.06 -9.02 6.93
CA ARG A 149 -12.63 -9.27 7.12
C ARG A 149 -12.16 -8.63 8.41
N LEU A 150 -11.42 -9.40 9.19
CA LEU A 150 -10.82 -8.87 10.40
C LEU A 150 -9.75 -7.85 10.02
N ILE A 151 -9.89 -6.63 10.52
CA ILE A 151 -8.91 -5.56 10.39
C ILE A 151 -8.46 -5.11 11.77
N ARG A 152 -7.23 -4.56 11.83
CA ARG A 152 -6.67 -4.01 13.06
C ARG A 152 -6.48 -2.52 12.91
N ILE A 153 -6.93 -1.77 13.91
CA ILE A 153 -6.68 -0.35 14.07
C ILE A 153 -5.59 -0.18 15.12
N HIS A 154 -4.42 0.25 14.69
CA HIS A 154 -3.28 0.47 15.57
C HIS A 154 -3.42 1.79 16.33
N GLU A 155 -3.87 2.82 15.61
CA GLU A 155 -4.04 4.17 16.15
C GLU A 155 -5.21 4.88 15.46
N LEU A 156 -5.98 5.63 16.24
CA LEU A 156 -6.95 6.64 15.80
C LEU A 156 -6.67 7.90 16.61
N ARG A 157 -6.44 9.02 15.94
CA ARG A 157 -6.09 10.28 16.59
C ARG A 157 -6.89 11.43 16.01
N LEU A 158 -7.64 12.14 16.85
CA LEU A 158 -8.30 13.38 16.45
C LEU A 158 -7.24 14.42 16.07
N LEU A 159 -7.46 15.10 14.97
CA LEU A 159 -6.66 16.25 14.54
C LEU A 159 -7.41 17.55 14.79
N ASP A 160 -8.65 17.62 14.32
CA ASP A 160 -9.51 18.78 14.45
C ASP A 160 -10.98 18.39 14.31
N TRP A 161 -11.86 19.20 14.89
CA TRP A 161 -13.30 19.10 14.77
C TRP A 161 -13.90 20.48 14.53
N THR A 162 -14.40 20.70 13.33
CA THR A 162 -15.15 21.91 12.95
C THR A 162 -16.40 21.46 12.21
N ALA A 163 -17.53 21.44 12.92
CA ALA A 163 -18.78 20.89 12.38
C ALA A 163 -19.08 21.47 10.98
N PRO A 164 -19.43 20.65 10.00
CA PRO A 164 -19.68 19.19 10.06
C PRO A 164 -18.44 18.30 9.79
N ASP A 165 -17.25 18.88 9.63
CA ASP A 165 -16.08 18.15 9.16
C ASP A 165 -15.20 17.67 10.32
N LEU A 166 -14.95 16.34 10.35
CA LEU A 166 -14.12 15.64 11.32
C LEU A 166 -12.78 15.24 10.66
N HIS A 167 -11.67 15.71 11.25
CA HIS A 167 -10.32 15.41 10.78
C HIS A 167 -9.62 14.48 11.76
N PHE A 168 -9.12 13.36 11.27
CA PHE A 168 -8.40 12.39 12.10
C PHE A 168 -7.32 11.64 11.31
N ASP A 169 -6.30 11.17 12.01
CA ASP A 169 -5.33 10.23 11.47
C ASP A 169 -5.69 8.82 11.94
N VAL A 170 -5.44 7.84 11.07
CA VAL A 170 -5.60 6.41 11.36
C VAL A 170 -4.41 5.62 10.87
N ARG A 171 -3.86 4.73 11.71
CA ARG A 171 -2.93 3.68 11.33
C ARG A 171 -3.64 2.33 11.45
N CYS A 172 -3.63 1.54 10.36
CA CYS A 172 -4.38 0.29 10.30
C CYS A 172 -3.64 -0.79 9.52
N SER A 173 -4.06 -2.03 9.74
CA SER A 173 -3.59 -3.20 9.00
C SER A 173 -4.05 -3.18 7.54
N LYS A 174 -3.48 -4.11 6.75
CA LYS A 174 -3.97 -4.40 5.41
C LYS A 174 -5.48 -4.65 5.38
N GLY A 175 -6.12 -4.34 4.27
CA GLY A 175 -7.53 -4.66 4.00
C GLY A 175 -8.53 -3.70 4.63
N ALA A 176 -8.09 -2.74 5.45
CA ALA A 176 -8.97 -1.71 5.99
C ALA A 176 -9.47 -0.77 4.89
N HIS A 177 -10.79 -0.56 4.85
CA HIS A 177 -11.47 0.41 3.99
C HIS A 177 -11.82 1.63 4.82
N ILE A 178 -11.12 2.75 4.57
CA ILE A 178 -11.23 3.96 5.39
C ILE A 178 -12.62 4.62 5.24
N ARG A 179 -13.28 4.45 4.10
CA ARG A 179 -14.66 4.88 3.88
C ARG A 179 -15.61 4.22 4.86
N VAL A 180 -15.52 2.90 5.01
CA VAL A 180 -16.33 2.12 5.96
C VAL A 180 -15.97 2.46 7.40
N LEU A 181 -14.67 2.66 7.70
CA LEU A 181 -14.24 3.09 9.03
C LEU A 181 -14.88 4.42 9.43
N ALA A 182 -14.99 5.38 8.50
CA ALA A 182 -15.61 6.67 8.77
C ALA A 182 -17.12 6.53 9.02
N GLU A 183 -17.82 5.68 8.26
CA GLU A 183 -19.25 5.36 8.51
C GLU A 183 -19.43 4.68 9.87
N ASP A 184 -18.60 3.69 10.21
CA ASP A 184 -18.65 2.98 11.50
C ASP A 184 -18.38 3.91 12.69
N LEU A 185 -17.44 4.86 12.53
CA LEU A 185 -17.14 5.87 13.54
C LEU A 185 -18.34 6.84 13.70
N ALA A 186 -18.90 7.32 12.58
CA ALA A 186 -20.07 8.21 12.62
C ALA A 186 -21.27 7.54 13.28
N ALA A 187 -21.52 6.26 13.00
CA ALA A 187 -22.59 5.50 13.65
C ALA A 187 -22.42 5.46 15.19
N ARG A 188 -21.18 5.35 15.68
CA ARG A 188 -20.88 5.43 17.13
C ARG A 188 -21.10 6.82 17.72
N LEU A 189 -20.98 7.85 16.89
CA LEU A 189 -21.30 9.23 17.26
C LEU A 189 -22.80 9.56 17.13
N GLY A 190 -23.63 8.58 16.72
CA GLY A 190 -25.08 8.75 16.55
C GLY A 190 -25.47 9.48 15.26
N THR A 191 -24.63 9.42 14.23
CA THR A 191 -24.84 10.11 12.95
C THR A 191 -24.37 9.25 11.77
N ILE A 192 -24.40 9.79 10.56
CA ILE A 192 -23.90 9.21 9.32
C ILE A 192 -22.73 10.04 8.80
N ALA A 193 -21.90 9.48 7.90
CA ALA A 193 -20.79 10.21 7.28
C ALA A 193 -20.45 9.70 5.88
N HIS A 194 -19.68 10.52 5.16
CA HIS A 194 -18.90 10.12 3.99
C HIS A 194 -17.54 10.84 3.99
N LEU A 195 -16.57 10.34 3.25
CA LEU A 195 -15.27 10.99 3.13
C LEU A 195 -15.33 12.19 2.16
N THR A 196 -14.79 13.32 2.60
CA THR A 196 -14.52 14.50 1.76
C THR A 196 -13.03 14.66 1.47
N GLY A 197 -12.15 13.99 2.22
CA GLY A 197 -10.72 13.96 1.99
C GLY A 197 -10.07 12.68 2.49
N LEU A 198 -9.15 12.13 1.69
CA LEU A 198 -8.36 10.96 2.07
C LEU A 198 -6.94 11.11 1.52
N ARG A 199 -5.96 11.08 2.43
CA ARG A 199 -4.55 11.07 2.06
C ARG A 199 -3.84 9.91 2.75
N ARG A 200 -3.19 9.03 2.00
CA ARG A 200 -2.31 8.03 2.58
C ARG A 200 -0.97 8.67 2.88
N LEU A 201 -0.64 8.79 4.17
CA LEU A 201 0.60 9.41 4.64
C LEU A 201 1.79 8.49 4.46
N GLY A 202 1.61 7.17 4.68
CA GLY A 202 2.67 6.20 4.62
C GLY A 202 2.18 4.77 4.37
N VAL A 203 3.11 3.92 3.97
CA VAL A 203 3.00 2.46 3.85
C VAL A 203 4.26 1.87 4.47
N ALA A 204 4.13 1.08 5.53
CA ALA A 204 5.30 0.48 6.16
C ALA A 204 6.12 -0.38 5.17
N PRO A 205 7.44 -0.35 5.22
CA PRO A 205 8.33 0.33 6.17
C PRO A 205 8.75 1.74 5.74
N PHE A 206 7.97 2.45 4.89
CA PHE A 206 8.34 3.73 4.27
C PHE A 206 7.62 4.94 4.90
N ASP A 207 7.15 4.83 6.14
CA ASP A 207 6.31 5.87 6.77
C ASP A 207 7.03 7.24 6.92
N ALA A 208 8.35 7.25 7.01
CA ALA A 208 9.16 8.46 7.16
C ALA A 208 9.90 8.88 5.87
N GLU A 209 9.74 8.15 4.78
CA GLU A 209 10.45 8.43 3.53
C GLU A 209 9.74 9.53 2.74
N PRO A 210 10.50 10.42 2.07
CA PRO A 210 9.91 11.46 1.22
C PRO A 210 9.20 10.85 0.00
N LEU A 211 8.08 11.46 -0.37
CA LEU A 211 7.31 11.07 -1.54
C LEU A 211 7.66 11.98 -2.73
N TRP A 212 7.71 11.41 -3.92
CA TRP A 212 7.94 12.13 -5.16
C TRP A 212 6.62 12.47 -5.85
N THR A 213 6.39 13.73 -6.18
CA THR A 213 5.27 14.10 -7.07
C THR A 213 5.63 13.79 -8.53
N LEU A 214 4.60 13.66 -9.39
CA LEU A 214 4.82 13.44 -10.83
C LEU A 214 5.58 14.62 -11.45
N GLU A 215 5.23 15.84 -11.08
CA GLU A 215 5.84 17.08 -11.56
C GLU A 215 7.33 17.15 -11.17
N ALA A 216 7.66 16.78 -9.94
CA ALA A 216 9.04 16.75 -9.48
C ALA A 216 9.86 15.71 -10.28
N LEU A 217 9.30 14.52 -10.52
CA LEU A 217 9.95 13.48 -11.31
C LEU A 217 10.17 13.89 -12.77
N GLU A 218 9.19 14.59 -13.38
CA GLU A 218 9.28 15.06 -14.76
C GLU A 218 10.37 16.12 -14.96
N ALA A 219 10.71 16.86 -13.90
CA ALA A 219 11.78 17.86 -13.92
C ALA A 219 13.20 17.28 -13.73
N LEU A 220 13.31 15.98 -13.36
CA LEU A 220 14.61 15.35 -13.09
C LEU A 220 15.37 14.99 -14.36
N SER A 221 16.70 15.12 -14.32
CA SER A 221 17.57 14.49 -15.31
C SER A 221 17.54 12.96 -15.19
N ALA A 222 17.93 12.25 -16.25
CA ALA A 222 17.92 10.78 -16.23
C ALA A 222 18.75 10.15 -15.08
N PRO A 223 19.95 10.66 -14.72
CA PRO A 223 20.66 10.17 -13.53
C PRO A 223 19.92 10.44 -12.21
N ALA A 224 19.35 11.64 -12.06
CA ALA A 224 18.58 11.98 -10.85
C ALA A 224 17.30 11.16 -10.73
N LEU A 225 16.64 10.88 -11.87
CA LEU A 225 15.46 10.01 -11.91
C LEU A 225 15.83 8.57 -11.48
N ALA A 226 16.99 8.06 -11.90
CA ALA A 226 17.46 6.74 -11.44
C ALA A 226 17.75 6.75 -9.92
N ALA A 227 18.35 7.82 -9.40
CA ALA A 227 18.66 7.97 -7.98
C ALA A 227 17.42 8.13 -7.08
N ALA A 228 16.26 8.49 -7.64
CA ALA A 228 14.99 8.56 -6.91
C ALA A 228 14.40 7.18 -6.57
N LEU A 229 14.95 6.10 -7.13
CA LEU A 229 14.51 4.74 -6.85
C LEU A 229 15.19 4.19 -5.59
N LEU A 230 14.39 3.64 -4.71
CA LEU A 230 14.89 2.79 -3.63
C LEU A 230 15.32 1.42 -4.19
N PRO A 231 16.24 0.71 -3.52
CA PRO A 231 16.67 -0.62 -3.90
C PRO A 231 15.51 -1.61 -4.05
N VAL A 232 15.72 -2.66 -4.85
CA VAL A 232 14.73 -3.71 -5.13
C VAL A 232 14.19 -4.37 -3.86
N ASP A 233 15.05 -4.54 -2.87
CA ASP A 233 14.75 -5.18 -1.59
C ASP A 233 14.29 -4.22 -0.49
N ALA A 234 14.10 -2.94 -0.79
CA ALA A 234 13.66 -1.95 0.19
C ALA A 234 12.31 -2.31 0.85
N ALA A 235 11.42 -3.02 0.11
CA ALA A 235 10.18 -3.55 0.66
C ALA A 235 10.37 -4.57 1.80
N LEU A 236 11.57 -5.09 1.93
CA LEU A 236 11.93 -6.15 2.88
C LEU A 236 12.81 -5.63 4.03
N ARG A 237 12.89 -4.29 4.21
CA ARG A 237 13.62 -3.68 5.30
C ARG A 237 13.13 -4.26 6.64
N GLY A 238 14.07 -4.60 7.52
CA GLY A 238 13.76 -5.25 8.80
C GLY A 238 13.71 -6.78 8.75
N TRP A 239 13.69 -7.40 7.57
CA TRP A 239 13.87 -8.84 7.47
C TRP A 239 15.33 -9.23 7.68
N ARG A 240 15.57 -10.38 8.31
CA ARG A 240 16.91 -10.90 8.56
C ARG A 240 17.70 -11.02 7.26
N ARG A 241 18.96 -10.59 7.29
CA ARG A 241 19.91 -10.67 6.18
C ARG A 241 20.83 -11.88 6.39
N LEU A 242 21.14 -12.59 5.31
CA LEU A 242 22.17 -13.61 5.25
C LEU A 242 23.11 -13.29 4.08
N ASP A 243 24.39 -13.18 4.36
CA ASP A 243 25.43 -13.06 3.37
C ASP A 243 25.95 -14.45 2.99
N LEU A 244 25.73 -14.84 1.74
CA LEU A 244 26.04 -16.17 1.25
C LEU A 244 27.52 -16.23 0.79
N PRO A 245 28.32 -17.20 1.29
CA PRO A 245 29.68 -17.41 0.84
C PRO A 245 29.76 -17.72 -0.66
N ALA A 246 30.84 -17.28 -1.30
CA ALA A 246 31.04 -17.39 -2.76
C ALA A 246 30.77 -18.79 -3.32
N GLY A 247 31.16 -19.85 -2.59
CA GLY A 247 30.97 -21.25 -3.02
C GLY A 247 29.49 -21.69 -3.13
N GLY A 248 28.55 -20.97 -2.48
CA GLY A 248 27.12 -21.28 -2.54
C GLY A 248 26.34 -20.43 -3.54
N VAL A 249 26.92 -19.33 -4.02
CA VAL A 249 26.20 -18.29 -4.76
C VAL A 249 25.63 -18.80 -6.10
N GLU A 250 26.45 -19.51 -6.89
CA GLU A 250 26.02 -19.97 -8.21
C GLU A 250 24.90 -21.03 -8.11
N ALA A 251 25.05 -22.00 -7.20
CA ALA A 251 24.02 -23.00 -6.93
C ALA A 251 22.72 -22.35 -6.47
N PHE A 252 22.80 -21.38 -5.53
CA PHE A 252 21.63 -20.65 -5.05
C PHE A 252 20.92 -19.89 -6.18
N ARG A 253 21.68 -19.20 -7.04
CA ARG A 253 21.13 -18.46 -8.19
C ARG A 253 20.46 -19.37 -9.23
N GLN A 254 20.89 -20.63 -9.31
CA GLN A 254 20.28 -21.67 -10.15
C GLN A 254 19.05 -22.32 -9.47
N GLY A 255 18.64 -21.85 -8.29
CA GLY A 255 17.48 -22.37 -7.55
C GLY A 255 17.79 -23.62 -6.73
N GLN A 256 19.06 -23.97 -6.53
CA GLN A 256 19.48 -25.14 -5.75
C GLN A 256 19.55 -24.81 -4.26
N THR A 257 19.22 -25.78 -3.41
CA THR A 257 19.44 -25.69 -1.97
C THR A 257 20.93 -25.70 -1.67
N VAL A 258 21.37 -24.79 -0.81
CA VAL A 258 22.77 -24.70 -0.35
C VAL A 258 22.84 -24.83 1.17
N ALA A 259 23.99 -25.24 1.68
CA ALA A 259 24.24 -25.25 3.12
C ALA A 259 24.58 -23.85 3.63
N THR A 260 24.15 -23.53 4.85
CA THR A 260 24.51 -22.31 5.57
C THR A 260 24.90 -22.66 7.00
N ALA A 261 25.76 -21.85 7.60
CA ALA A 261 26.08 -21.94 9.03
C ALA A 261 24.97 -21.37 9.93
N ASP A 262 24.04 -20.59 9.37
CA ASP A 262 22.86 -20.11 10.06
C ASP A 262 21.79 -21.21 10.06
N ASP A 263 21.41 -21.68 11.24
CA ASP A 263 20.44 -22.76 11.46
C ASP A 263 19.10 -22.26 12.03
N GLU A 264 18.97 -20.94 12.27
CA GLU A 264 17.73 -20.33 12.74
C GLU A 264 16.67 -20.33 11.62
N PRO A 265 15.60 -21.15 11.73
CA PRO A 265 14.61 -21.27 10.68
C PRO A 265 13.91 -19.95 10.35
N GLY A 266 13.54 -19.77 9.09
CA GLY A 266 12.76 -18.62 8.64
C GLY A 266 13.21 -18.04 7.33
N THR A 267 12.42 -17.06 6.85
CA THR A 267 12.70 -16.36 5.60
C THR A 267 13.75 -15.27 5.82
N VAL A 268 14.73 -15.22 4.93
CA VAL A 268 15.87 -14.30 4.98
C VAL A 268 16.13 -13.64 3.63
N ARG A 269 16.68 -12.43 3.67
CA ARG A 269 17.20 -11.73 2.50
C ARG A 269 18.61 -12.22 2.21
N ILE A 270 18.86 -12.69 1.00
CA ILE A 270 20.14 -13.24 0.62
C ILE A 270 20.95 -12.22 -0.15
N TYR A 271 22.21 -12.08 0.27
CA TYR A 271 23.19 -11.22 -0.39
C TYR A 271 24.45 -12.01 -0.72
N ALA A 272 25.22 -11.51 -1.67
CA ALA A 272 26.57 -11.99 -1.93
C ALA A 272 27.50 -10.82 -2.18
N GLU A 273 28.75 -10.98 -1.76
CA GLU A 273 29.81 -9.99 -1.98
C GLU A 273 29.97 -9.68 -3.48
N GLY A 274 30.04 -8.39 -3.84
CA GLY A 274 30.16 -7.92 -5.21
C GLY A 274 28.91 -8.06 -6.08
N LEU A 275 27.87 -8.79 -5.62
CA LEU A 275 26.62 -8.98 -6.36
C LEU A 275 25.41 -8.29 -5.69
N GLY A 276 25.49 -7.98 -4.38
CA GLY A 276 24.41 -7.38 -3.63
C GLY A 276 23.26 -8.36 -3.34
N PHE A 277 22.03 -7.88 -3.41
CA PHE A 277 20.82 -8.67 -3.11
C PHE A 277 20.56 -9.72 -4.21
N LEU A 278 20.42 -10.99 -3.81
CA LEU A 278 20.14 -12.12 -4.71
C LEU A 278 18.66 -12.53 -4.70
N GLY A 279 17.94 -12.23 -3.62
CA GLY A 279 16.55 -12.65 -3.47
C GLY A 279 16.22 -13.08 -2.05
N LEU A 280 15.09 -13.80 -1.91
CA LEU A 280 14.66 -14.42 -0.67
C LEU A 280 15.02 -15.90 -0.65
N GLY A 281 15.43 -16.38 0.52
CA GLY A 281 15.58 -17.80 0.84
C GLY A 281 14.89 -18.14 2.16
N GLU A 282 14.67 -19.40 2.38
CA GLU A 282 14.17 -19.97 3.64
C GLU A 282 15.23 -20.88 4.25
N ILE A 283 15.63 -20.58 5.48
CA ILE A 283 16.46 -21.49 6.25
C ILE A 283 15.55 -22.55 6.86
N ARG A 284 15.84 -23.81 6.54
CA ARG A 284 15.19 -25.00 7.06
C ARG A 284 16.12 -25.75 8.02
N PRO A 285 15.60 -26.69 8.81
CA PRO A 285 16.41 -27.47 9.73
C PRO A 285 17.68 -28.06 9.09
N ALA A 286 18.73 -28.19 9.86
CA ALA A 286 20.07 -28.62 9.46
C ALA A 286 20.78 -27.66 8.49
N GLY A 287 20.58 -26.34 8.67
CA GLY A 287 21.28 -25.31 7.91
C GLY A 287 21.06 -25.38 6.40
N ARG A 288 19.86 -25.80 5.98
CA ARG A 288 19.50 -25.89 4.55
C ARG A 288 18.83 -24.60 4.08
N LEU A 289 19.52 -23.81 3.28
CA LEU A 289 18.98 -22.61 2.68
C LEU A 289 18.32 -22.95 1.32
N VAL A 290 17.01 -22.77 1.25
CA VAL A 290 16.18 -23.05 0.05
C VAL A 290 15.81 -21.72 -0.62
N PRO A 291 16.10 -21.52 -1.92
CA PRO A 291 15.66 -20.32 -2.64
C PRO A 291 14.12 -20.24 -2.72
N LEU A 292 13.56 -19.06 -2.40
CA LEU A 292 12.13 -18.78 -2.50
C LEU A 292 11.80 -17.89 -3.69
N ARG A 293 12.54 -16.78 -3.83
CA ARG A 293 12.29 -15.78 -4.86
C ARG A 293 13.58 -15.09 -5.26
N LEU A 294 14.08 -15.39 -6.43
CA LEU A 294 15.36 -14.88 -6.95
C LEU A 294 15.16 -13.67 -7.86
N ILE A 295 16.13 -12.74 -7.84
CA ILE A 295 16.24 -11.70 -8.86
C ILE A 295 17.09 -12.17 -10.02
N SER A 296 16.89 -11.61 -11.22
CA SER A 296 17.70 -11.96 -12.38
C SER A 296 19.11 -11.35 -12.26
N ALA A 297 20.11 -11.99 -12.88
CA ALA A 297 21.50 -11.54 -12.84
C ALA A 297 21.70 -10.11 -13.39
N VAL A 298 20.78 -9.64 -14.22
CA VAL A 298 20.84 -8.29 -14.84
C VAL A 298 20.45 -7.19 -13.85
N ALA A 299 19.64 -7.50 -12.85
CA ALA A 299 19.14 -6.51 -11.87
C ALA A 299 20.22 -5.97 -10.92
N ASN A 300 21.37 -6.63 -10.81
CA ASN A 300 22.47 -6.24 -9.93
C ASN A 300 23.52 -5.32 -10.59
N ARG A 301 23.35 -4.97 -11.86
CA ARG A 301 24.21 -3.99 -12.55
C ARG A 301 23.57 -2.60 -12.44
N ALA A 302 23.76 -1.92 -11.29
CA ALA A 302 23.52 -0.50 -11.10
C ALA A 302 24.84 0.26 -11.17
#